data_6c37eb32644062ff79465ad61d0c0759
#
_entry.id   6c37eb32644062ff79465ad61d0c0759
#
_cell.length_a   1.000
_cell.length_b   1.000
_cell.length_c   1.000
_cell.angle_alpha   90.00
_cell.angle_beta   90.00
_cell.angle_gamma   90.00
#
_symmetry.space_group_name_H-M   'P 1'
#
loop_
_entity.id
_entity.type
_entity.pdbx_description
1 polymer ?
#
loop_
_entity_poly.entity_id
_entity_poly.type
_entity_poly.pdbx_seq_one_letter_code
_entity_poly.pdbx_strand_id
1 'polypeptide(L)'
;ERIALLNQPVNDELLISAFEHIEVARTTANISLTYFEFTTLAALWIFQQSQLDVVILEVGLGGRLDAVNIIDADVAVVTSIGIDHVDWLGDTREKISVEKAGIFRAHKPAIYGEANPPQPLLDYAAQLATPLQIKHQQFGFSDDGETWSWWNETQTFTHLPKAKLALDNVATAIAAIRVLPLNVTEVARHNGLKSAQLAGRAEHLVYQKKK
;
A
#
# COMPACT_ATOMS: atom_id res chain seq x y z
N GLU A 1 10.94 8.10 -10.14
CA GLU A 1 10.65 6.68 -9.81
C GLU A 1 9.60 6.52 -8.70
N ARG A 2 9.40 7.55 -7.84
CA ARG A 2 8.45 7.48 -6.71
C ARG A 2 7.01 7.79 -7.10
N ILE A 3 6.81 8.46 -8.25
CA ILE A 3 5.48 8.75 -8.81
C ILE A 3 5.38 7.96 -10.11
N ALA A 4 4.41 7.08 -10.20
CA ALA A 4 4.21 6.22 -11.36
C ALA A 4 2.74 6.23 -11.80
N LEU A 5 2.52 6.17 -13.11
CA LEU A 5 1.23 5.94 -13.74
C LEU A 5 1.29 4.62 -14.50
N LEU A 6 0.35 3.72 -14.24
CA LEU A 6 0.30 2.38 -14.89
C LEU A 6 1.64 1.61 -14.79
N ASN A 7 2.27 1.66 -13.61
CA ASN A 7 3.57 1.06 -13.32
C ASN A 7 4.77 1.62 -14.11
N GLN A 8 4.61 2.79 -14.73
CA GLN A 8 5.71 3.50 -15.38
C GLN A 8 6.00 4.81 -14.64
N PRO A 9 7.25 5.15 -14.36
CA PRO A 9 7.59 6.46 -13.81
C PRO A 9 6.99 7.56 -14.68
N VAL A 10 6.48 8.60 -14.05
CA VAL A 10 6.01 9.79 -14.80
C VAL A 10 7.19 10.44 -15.53
N ASN A 11 6.91 11.05 -16.67
CA ASN A 11 7.93 11.76 -17.45
C ASN A 11 8.32 13.09 -16.78
N ASP A 12 9.46 13.62 -17.17
CA ASP A 12 10.01 14.84 -16.57
C ASP A 12 9.14 16.07 -16.84
N GLU A 13 8.49 16.15 -18.01
CA GLU A 13 7.63 17.28 -18.38
C GLU A 13 6.42 17.38 -17.44
N LEU A 14 5.75 16.27 -17.17
CA LEU A 14 4.62 16.22 -16.25
C LEU A 14 5.06 16.50 -14.81
N LEU A 15 6.24 16.00 -14.42
CA LEU A 15 6.79 16.23 -13.09
C LEU A 15 7.15 17.71 -12.88
N ILE A 16 7.79 18.35 -13.86
CA ILE A 16 8.13 19.78 -13.83
C ILE A 16 6.85 20.61 -13.72
N SER A 17 5.85 20.33 -14.55
CA SER A 17 4.57 21.04 -14.51
C SER A 17 3.88 20.92 -13.15
N ALA A 18 3.92 19.75 -12.53
CA ALA A 18 3.40 19.55 -11.18
C ALA A 18 4.18 20.37 -10.15
N PHE A 19 5.50 20.37 -10.22
CA PHE A 19 6.34 21.13 -9.30
C PHE A 19 6.11 22.64 -9.44
N GLU A 20 6.00 23.16 -10.64
CA GLU A 20 5.68 24.58 -10.88
C GLU A 20 4.31 24.94 -10.28
N HIS A 21 3.31 24.09 -10.46
CA HIS A 21 1.98 24.31 -9.90
C HIS A 21 1.99 24.35 -8.37
N ILE A 22 2.66 23.40 -7.73
CA ILE A 22 2.76 23.33 -6.26
C ILE A 22 3.60 24.51 -5.72
N GLU A 23 4.67 24.92 -6.42
CA GLU A 23 5.48 26.06 -6.00
C GLU A 23 4.70 27.38 -6.04
N VAL A 24 3.88 27.59 -7.06
CA VAL A 24 2.96 28.75 -7.12
C VAL A 24 1.97 28.72 -5.95
N ALA A 25 1.37 27.58 -5.67
CA ALA A 25 0.44 27.45 -4.55
C ALA A 25 1.13 27.70 -3.19
N ARG A 26 2.32 27.10 -2.98
CA ARG A 26 3.12 27.24 -1.76
C ARG A 26 3.51 28.70 -1.50
N THR A 27 4.00 29.38 -2.52
CA THR A 27 4.43 30.79 -2.40
C THR A 27 3.24 31.72 -2.19
N THR A 28 2.13 31.48 -2.87
CA THR A 28 0.88 32.25 -2.70
C THR A 28 0.33 32.12 -1.28
N ALA A 29 0.36 30.91 -0.73
CA ALA A 29 -0.09 30.63 0.65
C ALA A 29 0.95 31.06 1.71
N ASN A 30 2.16 31.41 1.29
CA ASN A 30 3.29 31.77 2.17
C ASN A 30 3.57 30.70 3.24
N ILE A 31 3.61 29.42 2.82
CA ILE A 31 3.89 28.29 3.69
C ILE A 31 5.22 27.61 3.33
N SER A 32 5.81 26.93 4.31
CA SER A 32 6.92 26.01 4.08
C SER A 32 6.39 24.56 3.94
N LEU A 33 7.04 23.80 3.06
CA LEU A 33 6.77 22.37 2.89
C LEU A 33 8.10 21.63 3.01
N THR A 34 8.07 20.45 3.64
CA THR A 34 9.17 19.51 3.54
C THR A 34 9.24 18.95 2.11
N TYR A 35 10.35 18.32 1.75
CA TYR A 35 10.48 17.64 0.46
C TYR A 35 9.40 16.59 0.24
N PHE A 36 9.08 15.83 1.28
CA PHE A 36 8.07 14.77 1.20
C PHE A 36 6.64 15.34 1.00
N GLU A 37 6.27 16.37 1.75
CA GLU A 37 4.99 17.07 1.57
C GLU A 37 4.86 17.68 0.17
N PHE A 38 5.91 18.34 -0.30
CA PHE A 38 5.93 18.93 -1.65
C PHE A 38 5.75 17.88 -2.73
N THR A 39 6.50 16.77 -2.65
CA THR A 39 6.42 15.69 -3.64
C THR A 39 5.09 14.91 -3.54
N THR A 40 4.52 14.79 -2.35
CA THR A 40 3.19 14.20 -2.15
C THR A 40 2.11 15.05 -2.84
N LEU A 41 2.13 16.37 -2.66
CA LEU A 41 1.19 17.28 -3.33
C LEU A 41 1.35 17.23 -4.85
N ALA A 42 2.60 17.19 -5.35
CA ALA A 42 2.85 17.04 -6.79
C ALA A 42 2.30 15.72 -7.32
N ALA A 43 2.46 14.60 -6.59
CA ALA A 43 1.89 13.31 -6.96
C ALA A 43 0.36 13.36 -7.01
N LEU A 44 -0.29 13.95 -6.01
CA LEU A 44 -1.73 14.09 -5.95
C LEU A 44 -2.26 14.96 -7.10
N TRP A 45 -1.56 16.04 -7.43
CA TRP A 45 -1.91 16.88 -8.57
C TRP A 45 -1.81 16.09 -9.90
N ILE A 46 -0.75 15.31 -10.10
CA ILE A 46 -0.58 14.44 -11.28
C ILE A 46 -1.72 13.42 -11.36
N PHE A 47 -2.06 12.75 -10.26
CA PHE A 47 -3.13 11.77 -10.21
C PHE A 47 -4.49 12.39 -10.52
N GLN A 48 -4.75 13.61 -10.03
CA GLN A 48 -5.98 14.34 -10.34
C GLN A 48 -6.12 14.66 -11.84
N GLN A 49 -5.02 14.93 -12.54
CA GLN A 49 -5.03 15.18 -14.00
C GLN A 49 -5.14 13.87 -14.81
N SER A 50 -4.93 12.73 -14.16
CA SER A 50 -4.96 11.41 -14.78
C SER A 50 -6.30 10.73 -14.50
N GLN A 51 -6.92 10.13 -15.51
CA GLN A 51 -8.17 9.37 -15.34
C GLN A 51 -7.86 7.97 -14.77
N LEU A 52 -7.66 7.88 -13.47
CA LEU A 52 -7.26 6.66 -12.76
C LEU A 52 -8.46 6.02 -12.06
N ASP A 53 -8.59 4.71 -12.19
CA ASP A 53 -9.58 3.93 -11.43
C ASP A 53 -9.12 3.69 -9.99
N VAL A 54 -7.81 3.62 -9.75
CA VAL A 54 -7.19 3.36 -8.45
C VAL A 54 -5.95 4.21 -8.26
N VAL A 55 -5.83 4.80 -7.08
CA VAL A 55 -4.60 5.45 -6.60
C VAL A 55 -4.06 4.67 -5.41
N ILE A 56 -2.79 4.31 -5.47
CA ILE A 56 -2.09 3.62 -4.39
C ILE A 56 -1.11 4.61 -3.75
N LEU A 57 -1.31 4.88 -2.46
CA LEU A 57 -0.48 5.78 -1.68
C LEU A 57 0.31 4.98 -0.65
N GLU A 58 1.63 5.06 -0.70
CA GLU A 58 2.50 4.43 0.29
C GLU A 58 2.91 5.47 1.34
N VAL A 59 2.66 5.13 2.62
CA VAL A 59 3.09 5.92 3.77
C VAL A 59 4.63 5.93 3.84
N GLY A 60 5.21 7.11 3.98
CA GLY A 60 6.65 7.25 4.16
C GLY A 60 7.11 6.83 5.55
N LEU A 61 6.39 7.25 6.60
CA LEU A 61 6.71 6.93 8.00
C LEU A 61 5.46 6.92 8.87
N GLY A 62 5.29 5.86 9.66
CA GLY A 62 4.19 5.73 10.61
C GLY A 62 2.83 5.54 9.90
N GLY A 63 2.07 6.60 9.76
CA GLY A 63 0.76 6.64 9.09
C GLY A 63 -0.05 7.86 9.49
N ARG A 64 -0.36 8.01 10.77
CA ARG A 64 -1.28 9.04 11.28
C ARG A 64 -0.92 10.47 10.88
N LEU A 65 0.35 10.83 10.94
CA LEU A 65 0.87 12.17 10.61
C LEU A 65 1.61 12.22 9.28
N ASP A 66 1.52 11.17 8.48
CA ASP A 66 2.17 11.16 7.17
C ASP A 66 1.41 12.04 6.16
N ALA A 67 2.14 12.68 5.26
CA ALA A 67 1.56 13.60 4.29
C ALA A 67 0.54 12.93 3.37
N VAL A 68 0.73 11.66 3.00
CA VAL A 68 -0.23 10.94 2.15
C VAL A 68 -1.56 10.67 2.86
N ASN A 69 -1.58 10.71 4.20
CA ASN A 69 -2.79 10.50 5.00
C ASN A 69 -3.79 11.67 4.95
N ILE A 70 -3.46 12.76 4.24
CA ILE A 70 -4.41 13.84 3.93
C ILE A 70 -5.58 13.35 3.07
N ILE A 71 -5.39 12.27 2.31
CA ILE A 71 -6.44 11.65 1.48
C ILE A 71 -7.14 10.57 2.29
N ASP A 72 -8.47 10.63 2.33
CA ASP A 72 -9.29 9.58 2.92
C ASP A 72 -9.30 8.34 2.03
N ALA A 73 -8.63 7.30 2.49
CA ALA A 73 -8.53 6.05 1.76
C ALA A 73 -9.89 5.30 1.72
N ASP A 74 -10.23 4.70 0.58
CA ASP A 74 -11.35 3.76 0.47
C ASP A 74 -11.01 2.40 1.09
N VAL A 75 -9.74 2.03 1.08
CA VAL A 75 -9.20 0.85 1.75
C VAL A 75 -7.85 1.20 2.35
N ALA A 76 -7.69 0.97 3.64
CA ALA A 76 -6.40 1.10 4.32
C ALA A 76 -5.71 -0.26 4.45
N VAL A 77 -4.38 -0.30 4.28
CA VAL A 77 -3.60 -1.53 4.41
C VAL A 77 -2.44 -1.32 5.36
N VAL A 78 -2.38 -2.13 6.41
CA VAL A 78 -1.21 -2.26 7.27
C VAL A 78 -0.59 -3.63 7.01
N THR A 79 0.56 -3.66 6.33
CA THR A 79 1.20 -4.92 5.88
C THR A 79 1.79 -5.70 7.04
N SER A 80 2.56 -5.04 7.88
CA SER A 80 3.19 -5.62 9.07
C SER A 80 3.58 -4.53 10.07
N ILE A 81 3.82 -4.94 11.32
CA ILE A 81 4.29 -4.05 12.38
C ILE A 81 5.57 -4.63 12.98
N GLY A 82 6.71 -4.13 12.51
CA GLY A 82 8.03 -4.34 13.12
C GLY A 82 8.43 -3.17 14.00
N ILE A 83 9.38 -3.40 14.90
CA ILE A 83 10.02 -2.33 15.69
C ILE A 83 11.06 -1.66 14.77
N ASP A 84 10.75 -0.46 14.31
CA ASP A 84 11.63 0.36 13.49
C ASP A 84 11.32 1.84 13.74
N HIS A 85 12.26 2.73 13.42
CA HIS A 85 12.10 4.18 13.61
C HIS A 85 11.67 4.57 15.04
N VAL A 86 12.28 3.94 16.04
CA VAL A 86 11.86 4.04 17.46
C VAL A 86 11.82 5.47 17.99
N ASP A 87 12.68 6.35 17.48
CA ASP A 87 12.73 7.77 17.87
C ASP A 87 11.46 8.55 17.48
N TRP A 88 10.71 8.04 16.50
CA TRP A 88 9.52 8.70 15.96
C TRP A 88 8.22 7.95 16.28
N LEU A 89 8.26 6.62 16.22
CA LEU A 89 7.05 5.79 16.30
C LEU A 89 6.88 5.11 17.66
N GLY A 90 7.95 5.12 18.47
CA GLY A 90 7.99 4.41 19.75
C GLY A 90 8.69 3.05 19.66
N ASP A 91 8.96 2.50 20.82
CA ASP A 91 9.83 1.34 21.07
C ASP A 91 9.07 0.01 21.21
N THR A 92 7.75 0.02 21.02
CA THR A 92 6.92 -1.19 21.10
C THR A 92 5.98 -1.32 19.89
N ARG A 93 5.59 -2.55 19.59
CA ARG A 93 4.61 -2.83 18.52
C ARG A 93 3.28 -2.14 18.78
N GLU A 94 2.88 -2.01 20.02
CA GLU A 94 1.65 -1.36 20.46
C GLU A 94 1.65 0.14 20.08
N LYS A 95 2.74 0.86 20.39
CA LYS A 95 2.89 2.29 20.04
C LYS A 95 2.91 2.48 18.53
N ILE A 96 3.71 1.69 17.82
CA ILE A 96 3.82 1.73 16.36
C ILE A 96 2.47 1.40 15.71
N SER A 97 1.68 0.50 16.31
CA SER A 97 0.39 0.10 15.78
C SER A 97 -0.64 1.25 15.77
N VAL A 98 -0.61 2.10 16.77
CA VAL A 98 -1.48 3.29 16.84
C VAL A 98 -1.15 4.28 15.71
N GLU A 99 0.12 4.54 15.48
CA GLU A 99 0.56 5.41 14.38
C GLU A 99 0.16 4.86 13.02
N LYS A 100 0.31 3.54 12.80
CA LYS A 100 -0.08 2.91 11.54
C LYS A 100 -1.60 2.83 11.37
N ALA A 101 -2.33 2.52 12.43
CA ALA A 101 -3.80 2.51 12.41
C ALA A 101 -4.41 3.89 12.13
N GLY A 102 -3.67 4.97 12.34
CA GLY A 102 -4.11 6.34 12.04
C GLY A 102 -4.47 6.62 10.58
N ILE A 103 -4.21 5.66 9.67
CA ILE A 103 -4.70 5.72 8.28
C ILE A 103 -6.11 5.15 8.11
N PHE A 104 -6.68 4.51 9.13
CA PHE A 104 -8.04 3.97 9.06
C PHE A 104 -9.07 5.10 9.01
N ARG A 105 -10.20 4.80 8.38
CA ARG A 105 -11.35 5.72 8.29
C ARG A 105 -12.60 5.03 8.80
N ALA A 106 -13.48 5.81 9.41
CA ALA A 106 -14.75 5.32 9.93
C ALA A 106 -15.56 4.62 8.82
N HIS A 107 -16.02 3.41 9.10
CA HIS A 107 -16.83 2.59 8.20
C HIS A 107 -16.15 2.19 6.87
N LYS A 108 -14.87 2.49 6.68
CA LYS A 108 -14.09 2.05 5.51
C LYS A 108 -13.30 0.79 5.84
N PRO A 109 -13.19 -0.17 4.92
CA PRO A 109 -12.45 -1.41 5.18
C PRO A 109 -10.96 -1.16 5.41
N ALA A 110 -10.38 -1.97 6.29
CA ALA A 110 -8.95 -2.03 6.51
C ALA A 110 -8.45 -3.47 6.47
N ILE A 111 -7.24 -3.66 5.95
CA ILE A 111 -6.59 -4.96 5.83
C ILE A 111 -5.35 -4.98 6.72
N TYR A 112 -5.21 -6.01 7.53
CA TYR A 112 -4.04 -6.26 8.34
C TYR A 112 -3.30 -7.51 7.88
N GLY A 113 -2.06 -7.35 7.41
CA GLY A 113 -1.28 -8.39 6.72
C GLY A 113 -0.54 -9.38 7.63
N GLU A 114 -0.78 -9.37 8.94
CA GLU A 114 -0.26 -10.36 9.89
C GLU A 114 -1.40 -11.04 10.66
N ALA A 115 -1.11 -12.19 11.30
CA ALA A 115 -2.10 -12.97 12.03
C ALA A 115 -2.50 -12.35 13.39
N ASN A 116 -1.56 -11.64 14.03
CA ASN A 116 -1.67 -11.20 15.43
C ASN A 116 -1.53 -9.68 15.52
N PRO A 117 -2.59 -8.91 15.30
CA PRO A 117 -2.57 -7.47 15.46
C PRO A 117 -2.38 -7.09 16.95
N PRO A 118 -1.61 -6.03 17.26
CA PRO A 118 -1.58 -5.45 18.58
C PRO A 118 -2.96 -4.95 19.01
N GLN A 119 -3.27 -5.09 20.31
CA GLN A 119 -4.58 -4.72 20.85
C GLN A 119 -4.97 -3.26 20.56
N PRO A 120 -4.07 -2.25 20.67
CA PRO A 120 -4.43 -0.86 20.37
C PRO A 120 -4.91 -0.64 18.93
N LEU A 121 -4.42 -1.43 17.94
CA LEU A 121 -4.92 -1.37 16.57
C LEU A 121 -6.36 -1.88 16.48
N LEU A 122 -6.66 -2.98 17.19
CA LEU A 122 -8.02 -3.53 17.25
C LEU A 122 -8.98 -2.55 17.91
N ASP A 123 -8.59 -1.97 19.02
CA ASP A 123 -9.39 -1.00 19.77
C ASP A 123 -9.69 0.25 18.88
N TYR A 124 -8.68 0.73 18.16
CA TYR A 124 -8.86 1.86 17.25
C TYR A 124 -9.79 1.53 16.07
N ALA A 125 -9.63 0.36 15.47
CA ALA A 125 -10.53 -0.10 14.41
C ALA A 125 -11.99 -0.23 14.92
N ALA A 126 -12.17 -0.77 16.13
CA ALA A 126 -13.48 -0.90 16.76
C ALA A 126 -14.11 0.49 17.04
N GLN A 127 -13.33 1.44 17.56
CA GLN A 127 -13.79 2.81 17.83
C GLN A 127 -14.29 3.51 16.56
N LEU A 128 -13.63 3.29 15.41
CA LEU A 128 -14.02 3.83 14.12
C LEU A 128 -15.10 3.01 13.41
N ALA A 129 -15.53 1.88 13.98
CA ALA A 129 -16.35 0.89 13.29
C ALA A 129 -15.77 0.50 11.90
N THR A 130 -14.45 0.40 11.82
CA THR A 130 -13.71 -0.01 10.63
C THR A 130 -13.88 -1.51 10.42
N PRO A 131 -14.39 -1.99 9.26
CA PRO A 131 -14.40 -3.42 8.92
C PRO A 131 -12.97 -3.92 8.72
N LEU A 132 -12.36 -4.46 9.78
CA LEU A 132 -10.97 -4.92 9.76
C LEU A 132 -10.91 -6.39 9.32
N GLN A 133 -10.14 -6.67 8.27
CA GLN A 133 -9.81 -8.03 7.83
C GLN A 133 -8.37 -8.39 8.21
N ILE A 134 -8.21 -9.46 8.98
CA ILE A 134 -6.94 -9.90 9.54
C ILE A 134 -6.51 -11.17 8.82
N LYS A 135 -5.26 -11.25 8.41
CA LYS A 135 -4.70 -12.44 7.78
C LYS A 135 -4.78 -13.65 8.72
N HIS A 136 -5.09 -14.80 8.15
CA HIS A 136 -5.38 -16.08 8.82
C HIS A 136 -6.65 -16.09 9.70
N GLN A 137 -7.45 -15.03 9.68
CA GLN A 137 -8.76 -14.97 10.30
C GLN A 137 -9.85 -14.80 9.24
N GLN A 138 -9.90 -13.65 8.55
CA GLN A 138 -10.89 -13.37 7.51
C GLN A 138 -10.38 -13.70 6.11
N PHE A 139 -9.08 -13.76 5.90
CA PHE A 139 -8.45 -14.21 4.65
C PHE A 139 -7.12 -14.90 4.92
N GLY A 140 -6.62 -15.64 3.95
CA GLY A 140 -5.32 -16.30 4.06
C GLY A 140 -4.88 -16.95 2.78
N PHE A 141 -3.83 -17.74 2.88
CA PHE A 141 -3.30 -18.51 1.76
C PHE A 141 -2.71 -19.85 2.22
N SER A 142 -2.58 -20.77 1.28
CA SER A 142 -1.81 -22.00 1.40
C SER A 142 -0.87 -22.14 0.20
N ASP A 143 0.35 -22.63 0.43
CA ASP A 143 1.39 -22.84 -0.58
C ASP A 143 1.70 -24.34 -0.66
N ASP A 144 1.58 -24.95 -1.85
CA ASP A 144 1.90 -26.36 -2.10
C ASP A 144 3.30 -26.57 -2.73
N GLY A 145 4.03 -25.49 -2.92
CA GLY A 145 5.38 -25.50 -3.51
C GLY A 145 5.40 -25.14 -4.99
N GLU A 146 4.47 -25.58 -5.80
CA GLU A 146 4.35 -25.25 -7.22
C GLU A 146 3.38 -24.11 -7.48
N THR A 147 2.20 -24.18 -6.87
CA THR A 147 1.16 -23.16 -6.91
C THR A 147 0.80 -22.73 -5.50
N TRP A 148 -0.13 -21.84 -5.39
CA TRP A 148 -0.70 -21.43 -4.12
C TRP A 148 -2.17 -21.12 -4.26
N SER A 149 -2.88 -21.07 -3.13
CA SER A 149 -4.29 -20.76 -3.08
C SER A 149 -4.52 -19.63 -2.09
N TRP A 150 -5.41 -18.70 -2.45
CA TRP A 150 -5.89 -17.65 -1.58
C TRP A 150 -7.35 -17.89 -1.21
N TRP A 151 -7.73 -17.55 0.00
CA TRP A 151 -9.11 -17.73 0.47
C TRP A 151 -9.55 -16.55 1.36
N ASN A 152 -10.86 -16.31 1.39
CA ASN A 152 -11.58 -15.57 2.41
C ASN A 152 -12.88 -16.28 2.74
N GLU A 153 -13.76 -15.65 3.53
CA GLU A 153 -15.03 -16.24 3.97
C GLU A 153 -15.96 -16.64 2.81
N THR A 154 -15.86 -15.98 1.66
CA THR A 154 -16.81 -16.14 0.54
C THR A 154 -16.23 -16.81 -0.69
N GLN A 155 -14.92 -16.83 -0.85
CA GLN A 155 -14.24 -17.23 -2.08
C GLN A 155 -12.90 -17.92 -1.81
N THR A 156 -12.56 -18.84 -2.72
CA THR A 156 -11.23 -19.45 -2.79
C THR A 156 -10.72 -19.36 -4.22
N PHE A 157 -9.49 -18.88 -4.37
CA PHE A 157 -8.76 -18.90 -5.65
C PHE A 157 -7.68 -19.95 -5.56
N THR A 158 -7.73 -20.97 -6.41
CA THR A 158 -6.78 -22.07 -6.44
C THR A 158 -5.82 -21.97 -7.63
N HIS A 159 -4.71 -22.71 -7.56
CA HIS A 159 -3.72 -22.81 -8.64
C HIS A 159 -3.19 -21.45 -9.11
N LEU A 160 -3.01 -20.51 -8.17
CA LEU A 160 -2.48 -19.19 -8.48
C LEU A 160 -0.98 -19.31 -8.84
N PRO A 161 -0.50 -18.54 -9.84
CA PRO A 161 0.91 -18.49 -10.15
C PRO A 161 1.68 -17.74 -9.06
N LYS A 162 2.89 -18.18 -8.75
CA LYS A 162 3.75 -17.46 -7.80
C LYS A 162 4.22 -16.14 -8.39
N ALA A 163 4.00 -15.07 -7.65
CA ALA A 163 4.61 -13.78 -7.91
C ALA A 163 6.08 -13.79 -7.45
N LYS A 164 6.90 -12.90 -8.01
CA LYS A 164 8.28 -12.68 -7.55
C LYS A 164 8.30 -11.74 -6.31
N LEU A 165 7.37 -11.94 -5.40
CA LEU A 165 7.15 -11.15 -4.18
C LEU A 165 6.77 -12.10 -3.04
N ALA A 166 6.91 -11.65 -1.81
CA ALA A 166 6.49 -12.41 -0.64
C ALA A 166 4.99 -12.71 -0.69
N LEU A 167 4.59 -13.98 -0.55
CA LEU A 167 3.19 -14.41 -0.63
C LEU A 167 2.30 -13.72 0.42
N ASP A 168 2.84 -13.39 1.58
CA ASP A 168 2.14 -12.60 2.60
C ASP A 168 1.64 -11.25 2.06
N ASN A 169 2.53 -10.52 1.35
CA ASN A 169 2.18 -9.23 0.76
C ASN A 169 1.20 -9.40 -0.41
N VAL A 170 1.40 -10.43 -1.21
CA VAL A 170 0.50 -10.73 -2.35
C VAL A 170 -0.89 -11.10 -1.86
N ALA A 171 -0.99 -11.94 -0.83
CA ALA A 171 -2.27 -12.31 -0.22
C ALA A 171 -3.00 -11.10 0.38
N THR A 172 -2.25 -10.21 1.03
CA THR A 172 -2.76 -8.95 1.59
C THR A 172 -3.26 -8.01 0.49
N ALA A 173 -2.52 -7.90 -0.63
CA ALA A 173 -2.94 -7.11 -1.79
C ALA A 173 -4.24 -7.64 -2.42
N ILE A 174 -4.38 -8.97 -2.55
CA ILE A 174 -5.63 -9.57 -3.04
C ILE A 174 -6.79 -9.25 -2.09
N ALA A 175 -6.60 -9.32 -0.77
CA ALA A 175 -7.63 -8.95 0.19
C ALA A 175 -8.06 -7.49 0.03
N ALA A 176 -7.11 -6.56 -0.16
CA ALA A 176 -7.40 -5.15 -0.41
C ALA A 176 -8.20 -4.93 -1.70
N ILE A 177 -7.81 -5.58 -2.79
CA ILE A 177 -8.53 -5.51 -4.07
C ILE A 177 -9.95 -6.05 -3.95
N ARG A 178 -10.17 -7.07 -3.14
CA ARG A 178 -11.49 -7.72 -2.97
C ARG A 178 -12.53 -6.86 -2.27
N VAL A 179 -12.12 -5.91 -1.48
CA VAL A 179 -13.03 -4.98 -0.79
C VAL A 179 -13.29 -3.68 -1.58
N LEU A 180 -12.53 -3.44 -2.64
CA LEU A 180 -12.80 -2.34 -3.58
C LEU A 180 -13.96 -2.70 -4.53
N PRO A 181 -14.75 -1.73 -5.00
CA PRO A 181 -15.84 -1.93 -5.95
C PRO A 181 -15.29 -2.14 -7.39
N LEU A 182 -14.32 -3.03 -7.53
CA LEU A 182 -13.65 -3.32 -8.79
C LEU A 182 -14.02 -4.72 -9.30
N ASN A 183 -14.28 -4.83 -10.58
CA ASN A 183 -14.47 -6.12 -11.24
C ASN A 183 -13.13 -6.63 -11.80
N VAL A 184 -12.36 -7.32 -10.96
CA VAL A 184 -11.08 -7.92 -11.38
C VAL A 184 -11.32 -9.35 -11.86
N THR A 185 -11.19 -9.55 -13.18
CA THR A 185 -11.36 -10.88 -13.80
C THR A 185 -10.25 -11.84 -13.36
N GLU A 186 -10.50 -13.15 -13.51
CA GLU A 186 -9.50 -14.18 -13.25
C GLU A 186 -8.25 -13.98 -14.12
N VAL A 187 -8.44 -13.65 -15.38
CA VAL A 187 -7.34 -13.39 -16.33
C VAL A 187 -6.50 -12.20 -15.87
N ALA A 188 -7.14 -11.09 -15.47
CA ALA A 188 -6.44 -9.91 -14.97
C ALA A 188 -5.64 -10.23 -13.69
N ARG A 189 -6.24 -10.96 -12.75
CA ARG A 189 -5.56 -11.41 -11.54
C ARG A 189 -4.34 -12.29 -11.85
N HIS A 190 -4.51 -13.26 -12.75
CA HIS A 190 -3.43 -14.16 -13.15
C HIS A 190 -2.26 -13.41 -13.80
N ASN A 191 -2.55 -12.49 -14.71
CA ASN A 191 -1.55 -11.66 -15.38
C ASN A 191 -0.85 -10.72 -14.38
N GLY A 192 -1.60 -10.09 -13.49
CA GLY A 192 -1.05 -9.25 -12.43
C GLY A 192 -0.08 -10.00 -11.53
N LEU A 193 -0.43 -11.21 -11.09
CA LEU A 193 0.45 -12.06 -10.27
C LEU A 193 1.74 -12.44 -11.01
N LYS A 194 1.65 -12.81 -12.29
CA LYS A 194 2.83 -13.18 -13.09
C LYS A 194 3.76 -12.00 -13.37
N SER A 195 3.21 -10.82 -13.56
CA SER A 195 3.97 -9.62 -13.87
C SER A 195 4.46 -8.87 -12.62
N ALA A 196 3.92 -9.19 -11.44
CA ALA A 196 4.27 -8.51 -10.20
C ALA A 196 5.74 -8.79 -9.83
N GLN A 197 6.54 -7.74 -9.91
CA GLN A 197 7.94 -7.73 -9.51
C GLN A 197 8.33 -6.33 -9.05
N LEU A 198 9.32 -6.26 -8.17
CA LEU A 198 9.85 -5.00 -7.69
C LEU A 198 11.37 -5.10 -7.69
N ALA A 199 12.04 -4.13 -8.29
CA ALA A 199 13.50 -4.05 -8.30
C ALA A 199 14.05 -4.04 -6.86
N GLY A 200 15.12 -4.79 -6.62
CA GLY A 200 15.71 -4.94 -5.29
C GLY A 200 14.92 -5.81 -4.30
N ARG A 201 13.81 -6.43 -4.72
CA ARG A 201 13.02 -7.36 -3.91
C ARG A 201 13.01 -8.74 -4.58
N ALA A 202 13.70 -9.73 -3.97
CA ALA A 202 13.85 -11.09 -4.48
C ALA A 202 14.27 -11.15 -5.97
N GLU A 203 15.08 -10.19 -6.40
CA GLU A 203 15.55 -10.08 -7.78
C GLU A 203 16.69 -11.05 -8.03
N HIS A 204 16.53 -11.89 -9.06
CA HIS A 204 17.57 -12.80 -9.51
C HIS A 204 18.48 -12.11 -10.52
N LEU A 205 19.68 -11.72 -10.10
CA LEU A 205 20.71 -11.15 -10.97
C LEU A 205 21.64 -12.25 -11.45
N VAL A 206 21.82 -12.37 -12.77
CA VAL A 206 22.83 -13.24 -13.37
C VAL A 206 24.11 -12.42 -13.58
N TYR A 207 25.11 -12.68 -12.76
CA TYR A 207 26.43 -12.07 -12.92
C TYR A 207 27.24 -12.84 -13.93
N GLN A 208 27.48 -12.28 -15.12
CA GLN A 208 28.45 -12.81 -16.07
C GLN A 208 29.83 -12.31 -15.68
N LYS A 209 30.68 -13.23 -15.19
CA LYS A 209 32.10 -12.95 -14.98
C LYS A 209 32.71 -12.64 -16.34
N LYS A 210 33.10 -11.39 -16.61
CA LYS A 210 33.97 -11.11 -17.79
C LYS A 210 35.25 -11.91 -17.63
N LYS A 211 35.54 -12.75 -18.63
CA LYS A 211 36.85 -13.43 -18.76
C LYS A 211 37.94 -12.43 -19.06
#